data_ec0146db099ffbf8ba6d42795177a86d
#
_entry.id   ec0146db099ffbf8ba6d42795177a86d
#
_cell.length_a   1.000
_cell.length_b   1.000
_cell.length_c   1.000
_cell.angle_alpha   90.00
_cell.angle_beta   90.00
_cell.angle_gamma   90.00
#
_symmetry.space_group_name_H-M   'P 1'
#
loop_
_entity.id
_entity.type
_entity.pdbx_description
1 polymer ?
#
loop_
_entity_poly.entity_id
_entity_poly.type
_entity_poly.pdbx_seq_one_letter_code
_entity_poly.pdbx_strand_id
1 'polypeptide(L)'
;MKTSCRISAVTLTALLLLIGCSSTLLARSDVKNRHYHEQKGDMIWEVQTSQKVIALTFDDGPDPTETIQILDVLHEYNAKCTFFAIGKKIAAYPQIAKRVISEGHELANHTYNHVYFKNPISVEQVTKELELTENEIVKITGRHSSLFRPPGGMYDETLVDVSNRMGLKPVLWSWHQDTRDWNRPGVWSISNKVIKNAHSGDIVLFHDYVHGQSQTREALRIILPALEQQGFRFVTVSELIGLSNDERAENNRHLAY
;
A
#
# COMPACT_ATOMS: atom_id res chain seq x y z
N MET A 1 -32.36 -89.89 -25.64
CA MET A 1 -31.80 -89.44 -24.37
C MET A 1 -31.50 -87.98 -24.53
N LYS A 2 -32.30 -87.10 -23.99
CA LYS A 2 -32.15 -85.65 -24.07
C LYS A 2 -32.14 -85.14 -22.64
N THR A 3 -30.99 -84.72 -22.14
CA THR A 3 -30.84 -84.09 -20.86
C THR A 3 -30.97 -82.57 -21.00
N SER A 4 -32.01 -82.06 -20.42
CA SER A 4 -32.32 -80.65 -20.37
C SER A 4 -31.54 -79.99 -19.20
N CYS A 5 -30.69 -78.99 -19.50
CA CYS A 5 -30.00 -78.22 -18.55
C CYS A 5 -30.80 -76.92 -18.25
N ARG A 6 -31.28 -76.78 -17.01
CA ARG A 6 -32.02 -75.60 -16.59
C ARG A 6 -30.98 -74.61 -16.01
N ILE A 7 -30.90 -73.44 -16.65
CA ILE A 7 -30.10 -72.32 -16.17
C ILE A 7 -30.97 -71.48 -15.24
N SER A 8 -30.59 -71.44 -13.96
CA SER A 8 -31.22 -70.52 -12.99
C SER A 8 -30.62 -69.10 -13.14
N ALA A 9 -31.52 -68.15 -13.37
CA ALA A 9 -31.16 -66.72 -13.39
C ALA A 9 -30.93 -66.26 -11.96
N VAL A 10 -29.73 -65.86 -11.64
CA VAL A 10 -29.39 -65.11 -10.41
C VAL A 10 -29.52 -63.64 -10.72
N THR A 11 -30.52 -62.99 -10.19
CA THR A 11 -30.71 -61.55 -10.24
C THR A 11 -29.71 -60.86 -9.30
N LEU A 12 -28.72 -60.21 -9.87
CA LEU A 12 -27.72 -59.39 -9.15
C LEU A 12 -28.28 -58.00 -8.95
N THR A 13 -28.80 -57.70 -7.76
CA THR A 13 -29.24 -56.36 -7.37
C THR A 13 -28.02 -55.51 -7.06
N ALA A 14 -27.64 -54.66 -8.00
CA ALA A 14 -26.57 -53.67 -7.79
C ALA A 14 -27.13 -52.52 -6.95
N LEU A 15 -26.69 -52.46 -5.68
CA LEU A 15 -26.93 -51.32 -4.77
C LEU A 15 -25.97 -50.19 -5.16
N LEU A 16 -26.45 -49.21 -5.91
CA LEU A 16 -25.72 -47.99 -6.20
C LEU A 16 -25.68 -47.11 -4.96
N LEU A 17 -24.58 -47.18 -4.21
CA LEU A 17 -24.18 -46.21 -3.18
C LEU A 17 -23.81 -44.90 -3.91
N LEU A 18 -24.74 -43.96 -3.98
CA LEU A 18 -24.45 -42.55 -4.30
C LEU A 18 -23.67 -41.95 -3.15
N ILE A 19 -22.34 -42.01 -3.24
CA ILE A 19 -21.48 -41.19 -2.42
C ILE A 19 -21.58 -39.76 -2.95
N GLY A 20 -22.45 -38.98 -2.31
CA GLY A 20 -22.54 -37.55 -2.54
C GLY A 20 -21.20 -36.90 -2.13
N CYS A 21 -20.31 -36.72 -3.11
CA CYS A 21 -19.14 -35.87 -2.96
C CYS A 21 -19.64 -34.43 -2.87
N SER A 22 -19.95 -33.96 -1.65
CA SER A 22 -20.11 -32.54 -1.38
C SER A 22 -18.75 -31.90 -1.57
N SER A 23 -18.42 -31.53 -2.80
CA SER A 23 -17.40 -30.56 -3.08
C SER A 23 -17.84 -29.24 -2.44
N THR A 24 -17.42 -29.00 -1.20
CA THR A 24 -17.35 -27.64 -0.66
C THR A 24 -16.44 -26.87 -1.61
N LEU A 25 -17.02 -26.17 -2.58
CA LEU A 25 -16.36 -25.06 -3.23
C LEU A 25 -16.04 -24.09 -2.09
N LEU A 26 -14.80 -24.16 -1.61
CA LEU A 26 -14.21 -23.03 -0.90
C LEU A 26 -14.30 -21.86 -1.90
N ALA A 27 -15.23 -20.96 -1.64
CA ALA A 27 -15.33 -19.72 -2.39
C ALA A 27 -13.96 -19.07 -2.27
N ARG A 28 -13.19 -19.16 -3.34
CA ARG A 28 -11.98 -18.35 -3.52
C ARG A 28 -12.51 -16.93 -3.44
N SER A 29 -12.19 -16.22 -2.36
CA SER A 29 -12.55 -14.81 -2.25
C SER A 29 -11.89 -14.13 -3.45
N ASP A 30 -12.71 -13.75 -4.43
CA ASP A 30 -12.20 -13.00 -5.57
C ASP A 30 -11.74 -11.66 -5.05
N VAL A 31 -10.42 -11.52 -4.85
CA VAL A 31 -9.82 -10.25 -4.45
C VAL A 31 -10.24 -9.23 -5.49
N LYS A 32 -11.00 -8.22 -5.06
CA LYS A 32 -11.47 -7.16 -5.95
C LYS A 32 -10.26 -6.41 -6.50
N ASN A 33 -10.35 -6.06 -7.77
CA ASN A 33 -9.24 -5.40 -8.45
C ASN A 33 -9.17 -3.90 -8.11
N ARG A 34 -8.09 -3.25 -8.51
CA ARG A 34 -7.85 -1.82 -8.35
C ARG A 34 -9.05 -0.97 -8.76
N HIS A 35 -9.59 -1.20 -9.95
CA HIS A 35 -10.70 -0.41 -10.49
C HIS A 35 -11.95 -0.42 -9.60
N TYR A 36 -12.29 -1.58 -9.02
CA TYR A 36 -13.38 -1.68 -8.07
C TYR A 36 -13.17 -0.78 -6.86
N HIS A 37 -11.98 -0.83 -6.24
CA HIS A 37 -11.66 -0.05 -5.04
C HIS A 37 -11.53 1.45 -5.34
N GLU A 38 -10.99 1.83 -6.50
CA GLU A 38 -10.94 3.24 -6.93
C GLU A 38 -12.34 3.82 -7.15
N GLN A 39 -13.25 3.07 -7.78
CA GLN A 39 -14.64 3.50 -7.93
C GLN A 39 -15.37 3.63 -6.59
N LYS A 40 -15.12 2.71 -5.67
CA LYS A 40 -15.69 2.74 -4.32
C LYS A 40 -15.02 3.81 -3.43
N GLY A 41 -13.83 4.25 -3.78
CA GLY A 41 -13.06 5.24 -3.02
C GLY A 41 -12.55 4.71 -1.69
N ASP A 42 -12.41 3.39 -1.54
CA ASP A 42 -11.95 2.75 -0.29
C ASP A 42 -10.44 2.42 -0.29
N MET A 43 -9.76 2.54 -1.44
CA MET A 43 -8.29 2.47 -1.57
C MET A 43 -7.80 3.51 -2.58
N ILE A 44 -6.50 3.86 -2.50
CA ILE A 44 -5.87 4.88 -3.35
C ILE A 44 -4.58 4.32 -3.97
N TRP A 45 -4.37 4.55 -5.27
CA TRP A 45 -3.12 4.26 -6.00
C TRP A 45 -2.49 5.52 -6.59
N GLU A 46 -3.30 6.45 -7.00
CA GLU A 46 -2.95 7.76 -7.53
C GLU A 46 -4.13 8.70 -7.33
N VAL A 47 -3.92 9.98 -7.49
CA VAL A 47 -4.95 10.99 -7.26
C VAL A 47 -5.12 11.84 -8.51
N GLN A 48 -6.36 11.97 -9.00
CA GLN A 48 -6.64 12.82 -10.16
C GLN A 48 -6.61 14.29 -9.75
N THR A 49 -5.71 15.06 -10.35
CA THR A 49 -5.56 16.51 -10.12
C THR A 49 -5.00 17.21 -11.35
N SER A 50 -5.40 18.44 -11.57
CA SER A 50 -4.83 19.33 -12.60
C SER A 50 -3.53 19.99 -12.14
N GLN A 51 -3.26 19.99 -10.84
CA GLN A 51 -2.06 20.61 -10.27
C GLN A 51 -0.81 19.76 -10.54
N LYS A 52 0.31 20.43 -10.78
CA LYS A 52 1.61 19.77 -11.00
C LYS A 52 2.22 19.35 -9.66
N VAL A 53 1.64 18.34 -9.03
CA VAL A 53 2.05 17.81 -7.72
C VAL A 53 2.29 16.31 -7.79
N ILE A 54 3.21 15.82 -6.95
CA ILE A 54 3.60 14.42 -6.83
C ILE A 54 3.90 14.10 -5.36
N ALA A 55 3.46 12.93 -4.89
CA ALA A 55 3.77 12.44 -3.55
C ALA A 55 4.90 11.40 -3.60
N LEU A 56 6.05 11.71 -3.03
CA LEU A 56 7.11 10.73 -2.79
C LEU A 56 6.82 10.05 -1.47
N THR A 57 6.87 8.71 -1.44
CA THR A 57 6.55 7.93 -0.25
C THR A 57 7.65 6.93 0.07
N PHE A 58 7.89 6.71 1.37
CA PHE A 58 8.95 5.85 1.87
C PHE A 58 8.37 4.82 2.82
N ASP A 59 8.68 3.54 2.59
CA ASP A 59 8.21 2.42 3.38
C ASP A 59 9.36 1.84 4.24
N ASP A 60 9.01 1.10 5.29
CA ASP A 60 9.89 0.29 6.12
C ASP A 60 10.71 0.98 7.20
N GLY A 61 10.80 2.29 7.21
CA GLY A 61 11.48 3.05 8.26
C GLY A 61 10.72 3.13 9.60
N PRO A 62 11.20 3.98 10.52
CA PRO A 62 12.45 4.72 10.45
C PRO A 62 13.70 3.85 10.64
N ASP A 63 14.78 4.20 9.94
CA ASP A 63 16.11 3.61 10.08
C ASP A 63 17.12 4.63 10.58
N PRO A 64 18.05 4.25 11.50
CA PRO A 64 18.98 5.20 12.11
C PRO A 64 20.04 5.76 11.16
N THR A 65 20.15 5.22 9.96
CA THR A 65 21.09 5.69 8.93
C THR A 65 20.35 6.22 7.71
N GLU A 66 19.54 5.38 7.06
CA GLU A 66 18.93 5.68 5.76
C GLU A 66 17.86 6.77 5.88
N THR A 67 16.94 6.67 6.84
CA THR A 67 15.90 7.70 7.02
C THR A 67 16.51 9.07 7.29
N ILE A 68 17.57 9.13 8.13
CA ILE A 68 18.26 10.40 8.42
C ILE A 68 18.86 11.01 7.16
N GLN A 69 19.55 10.21 6.34
CA GLN A 69 20.17 10.68 5.10
C GLN A 69 19.15 11.08 4.03
N ILE A 70 18.02 10.42 3.99
CA ILE A 70 16.89 10.79 3.10
C ILE A 70 16.31 12.13 3.55
N LEU A 71 16.05 12.32 4.84
CA LEU A 71 15.56 13.58 5.40
C LEU A 71 16.52 14.75 5.08
N ASP A 72 17.83 14.53 5.18
CA ASP A 72 18.81 15.56 4.82
C ASP A 72 18.66 16.00 3.36
N VAL A 73 18.49 15.04 2.43
CA VAL A 73 18.28 15.36 1.01
C VAL A 73 16.92 16.04 0.78
N LEU A 74 15.84 15.57 1.40
CA LEU A 74 14.53 16.19 1.28
C LEU A 74 14.53 17.64 1.80
N HIS A 75 15.27 17.90 2.85
CA HIS A 75 15.44 19.25 3.42
C HIS A 75 16.14 20.20 2.43
N GLU A 76 17.18 19.75 1.71
CA GLU A 76 17.90 20.54 0.71
C GLU A 76 16.95 21.08 -0.39
N TYR A 77 15.88 20.34 -0.73
CA TYR A 77 14.90 20.69 -1.77
C TYR A 77 13.55 21.15 -1.21
N ASN A 78 13.44 21.35 0.10
CA ASN A 78 12.15 21.67 0.76
C ASN A 78 11.00 20.72 0.33
N ALA A 79 11.34 19.48 0.00
CA ALA A 79 10.37 18.47 -0.45
C ALA A 79 9.60 17.90 0.76
N LYS A 80 8.27 17.83 0.67
CA LYS A 80 7.43 17.19 1.69
C LYS A 80 6.99 15.82 1.18
N CYS A 81 7.02 14.82 2.06
CA CYS A 81 6.83 13.42 1.72
C CYS A 81 6.02 12.70 2.78
N THR A 82 5.58 11.47 2.48
CA THR A 82 4.90 10.59 3.44
C THR A 82 5.77 9.36 3.73
N PHE A 83 5.96 9.07 5.01
CA PHE A 83 6.67 7.89 5.51
C PHE A 83 5.67 6.89 6.08
N PHE A 84 5.50 5.75 5.42
CA PHE A 84 4.73 4.62 5.93
C PHE A 84 5.64 3.79 6.84
N ALA A 85 5.56 4.07 8.12
CA ALA A 85 6.53 3.57 9.10
C ALA A 85 6.05 2.31 9.82
N ILE A 86 6.99 1.41 10.09
CA ILE A 86 6.78 0.20 10.88
C ILE A 86 6.70 0.55 12.35
N GLY A 87 5.61 0.19 13.03
CA GLY A 87 5.35 0.59 14.41
C GLY A 87 6.47 0.25 15.38
N LYS A 88 7.04 -0.97 15.31
CA LYS A 88 8.19 -1.35 16.16
C LYS A 88 9.45 -0.51 15.91
N LYS A 89 9.61 0.03 14.71
CA LYS A 89 10.73 0.94 14.40
C LYS A 89 10.47 2.35 14.87
N ILE A 90 9.21 2.83 14.83
CA ILE A 90 8.82 4.09 15.48
C ILE A 90 9.17 4.02 16.98
N ALA A 91 8.79 2.91 17.65
CA ALA A 91 9.10 2.68 19.05
C ALA A 91 10.62 2.63 19.34
N ALA A 92 11.39 2.02 18.43
CA ALA A 92 12.85 1.90 18.57
C ALA A 92 13.59 3.22 18.29
N TYR A 93 13.08 4.03 17.37
CA TYR A 93 13.74 5.27 16.91
C TYR A 93 12.80 6.49 16.96
N PRO A 94 12.23 6.81 18.14
CA PRO A 94 11.21 7.87 18.26
C PRO A 94 11.74 9.25 17.89
N GLN A 95 13.05 9.51 18.04
CA GLN A 95 13.64 10.80 17.67
C GLN A 95 13.68 11.02 16.15
N ILE A 96 13.85 9.94 15.38
CA ILE A 96 13.82 10.03 13.92
C ILE A 96 12.37 10.25 13.45
N ALA A 97 11.41 9.54 14.02
CA ALA A 97 9.99 9.78 13.74
C ALA A 97 9.55 11.22 14.11
N LYS A 98 10.06 11.78 15.22
CA LYS A 98 9.84 13.19 15.57
C LYS A 98 10.46 14.14 14.55
N ARG A 99 11.65 13.83 14.03
CA ARG A 99 12.30 14.61 12.98
C ARG A 99 11.46 14.63 11.70
N VAL A 100 10.92 13.47 11.27
CA VAL A 100 9.97 13.36 10.13
C VAL A 100 8.85 14.39 10.29
N ILE A 101 8.21 14.44 11.44
CA ILE A 101 7.09 15.37 11.70
C ILE A 101 7.57 16.84 11.80
N SER A 102 8.66 17.10 12.49
CA SER A 102 9.14 18.49 12.70
C SER A 102 9.63 19.14 11.39
N GLU A 103 10.06 18.36 10.41
CA GLU A 103 10.44 18.84 9.09
C GLU A 103 9.23 18.94 8.12
N GLY A 104 7.99 18.68 8.61
CA GLY A 104 6.75 18.86 7.87
C GLY A 104 6.40 17.70 6.95
N HIS A 105 6.99 16.53 7.14
CA HIS A 105 6.60 15.29 6.49
C HIS A 105 5.41 14.65 7.21
N GLU A 106 4.77 13.69 6.54
CA GLU A 106 3.68 12.89 7.08
C GLU A 106 4.19 11.53 7.55
N LEU A 107 3.73 11.09 8.72
CA LEU A 107 3.97 9.76 9.27
C LEU A 107 2.67 8.95 9.18
N ALA A 108 2.73 7.80 8.54
CA ALA A 108 1.59 6.92 8.27
C ALA A 108 1.89 5.48 8.68
N ASN A 109 0.83 4.66 8.75
CA ASN A 109 0.87 3.30 9.27
C ASN A 109 1.37 2.29 8.23
N HIS A 110 2.36 1.44 8.61
CA HIS A 110 2.86 0.31 7.81
C HIS A 110 2.87 -1.01 8.58
N THR A 111 1.88 -1.22 9.45
CA THR A 111 1.80 -2.30 10.43
C THR A 111 2.88 -2.25 11.52
N TYR A 112 2.67 -2.99 12.61
CA TYR A 112 3.62 -2.97 13.73
C TYR A 112 4.86 -3.83 13.48
N ASN A 113 4.65 -5.03 12.90
CA ASN A 113 5.70 -6.01 12.66
C ASN A 113 6.06 -6.20 11.18
N HIS A 114 5.55 -5.36 10.27
CA HIS A 114 5.69 -5.55 8.81
C HIS A 114 5.12 -6.90 8.37
N VAL A 115 3.86 -7.17 8.73
CA VAL A 115 3.22 -8.45 8.44
C VAL A 115 2.72 -8.49 6.99
N TYR A 116 3.20 -9.47 6.23
CA TYR A 116 2.60 -9.84 4.95
C TYR A 116 1.34 -10.65 5.23
N PHE A 117 0.18 -10.05 5.09
CA PHE A 117 -1.09 -10.72 5.33
C PHE A 117 -1.35 -11.77 4.26
N LYS A 118 -1.52 -13.03 4.69
CA LYS A 118 -1.81 -14.17 3.80
C LYS A 118 -3.27 -14.58 3.94
N ASN A 119 -3.89 -14.95 2.82
CA ASN A 119 -5.27 -15.44 2.83
C ASN A 119 -5.43 -16.79 3.53
N PRO A 120 -6.47 -16.95 4.37
CA PRO A 120 -7.43 -15.92 4.77
C PRO A 120 -6.82 -14.93 5.76
N ILE A 121 -7.11 -13.64 5.57
CA ILE A 121 -6.63 -12.58 6.47
C ILE A 121 -7.50 -12.57 7.72
N SER A 122 -6.86 -12.56 8.90
CA SER A 122 -7.55 -12.48 10.20
C SER A 122 -7.88 -11.03 10.55
N VAL A 123 -9.16 -10.73 10.79
CA VAL A 123 -9.63 -9.42 11.30
C VAL A 123 -8.87 -9.01 12.57
N GLU A 124 -8.73 -9.93 13.52
CA GLU A 124 -8.02 -9.68 14.78
C GLU A 124 -6.53 -9.32 14.53
N GLN A 125 -5.87 -10.05 13.65
CA GLN A 125 -4.47 -9.79 13.32
C GLN A 125 -4.29 -8.43 12.68
N VAL A 126 -5.13 -8.06 11.69
CA VAL A 126 -5.08 -6.74 11.05
C VAL A 126 -5.31 -5.65 12.08
N THR A 127 -6.41 -5.74 12.85
CA THR A 127 -6.75 -4.76 13.87
C THR A 127 -5.58 -4.54 14.83
N LYS A 128 -5.00 -5.62 15.38
CA LYS A 128 -3.89 -5.55 16.31
C LYS A 128 -2.64 -4.87 15.72
N GLU A 129 -2.26 -5.25 14.50
CA GLU A 129 -1.08 -4.67 13.83
C GLU A 129 -1.25 -3.18 13.57
N LEU A 130 -2.45 -2.76 13.15
CA LEU A 130 -2.77 -1.37 12.92
C LEU A 130 -2.84 -0.57 14.23
N GLU A 131 -3.56 -1.06 15.25
CA GLU A 131 -3.69 -0.38 16.54
C GLU A 131 -2.35 -0.17 17.25
N LEU A 132 -1.50 -1.21 17.26
CA LEU A 132 -0.17 -1.09 17.86
C LEU A 132 0.67 0.00 17.18
N THR A 133 0.58 0.11 15.85
CA THR A 133 1.30 1.16 15.12
C THR A 133 0.70 2.54 15.37
N GLU A 134 -0.63 2.66 15.36
CA GLU A 134 -1.30 3.93 15.68
C GLU A 134 -0.94 4.44 17.07
N ASN A 135 -0.82 3.56 18.06
CA ASN A 135 -0.38 3.93 19.40
C ASN A 135 1.03 4.57 19.39
N GLU A 136 1.94 4.06 18.56
CA GLU A 136 3.27 4.68 18.43
C GLU A 136 3.21 6.00 17.65
N ILE A 137 2.40 6.08 16.58
CA ILE A 137 2.19 7.32 15.83
C ILE A 137 1.61 8.42 16.74
N VAL A 138 0.60 8.10 17.56
CA VAL A 138 0.00 9.07 18.49
C VAL A 138 1.01 9.59 19.51
N LYS A 139 1.93 8.78 20.01
CA LYS A 139 3.01 9.24 20.92
C LYS A 139 3.93 10.27 20.28
N ILE A 140 4.10 10.21 18.95
CA ILE A 140 4.96 11.12 18.20
C ILE A 140 4.22 12.38 17.76
N THR A 141 2.99 12.22 17.23
CA THR A 141 2.24 13.26 16.52
C THR A 141 1.14 13.90 17.36
N GLY A 142 0.71 13.25 18.43
CA GLY A 142 -0.48 13.61 19.22
C GLY A 142 -1.82 13.27 18.56
N ARG A 143 -1.83 12.62 17.38
CA ARG A 143 -3.04 12.24 16.65
C ARG A 143 -2.85 10.94 15.88
N HIS A 144 -3.96 10.27 15.55
CA HIS A 144 -3.95 9.10 14.67
C HIS A 144 -3.56 9.49 13.23
N SER A 145 -2.96 8.55 12.51
CA SER A 145 -2.86 8.64 11.06
C SER A 145 -4.23 8.49 10.41
N SER A 146 -4.36 8.98 9.19
CA SER A 146 -5.52 8.67 8.33
C SER A 146 -5.17 7.69 7.22
N LEU A 147 -3.90 7.31 7.11
CA LEU A 147 -3.35 6.52 6.01
C LEU A 147 -2.68 5.25 6.51
N PHE A 148 -2.81 4.21 5.71
CA PHE A 148 -2.19 2.92 5.92
C PHE A 148 -1.67 2.37 4.60
N ARG A 149 -0.50 1.73 4.61
CA ARG A 149 -0.03 0.95 3.46
C ARG A 149 0.21 -0.49 3.91
N PRO A 150 -0.44 -1.48 3.25
CA PRO A 150 -0.18 -2.88 3.56
C PRO A 150 1.21 -3.30 3.06
N PRO A 151 2.01 -4.02 3.85
CA PRO A 151 3.30 -4.55 3.44
C PRO A 151 3.22 -5.33 2.12
N GLY A 152 4.13 -4.99 1.20
CA GLY A 152 4.17 -5.57 -0.15
C GLY A 152 2.96 -5.28 -1.04
N GLY A 153 2.11 -4.33 -0.65
CA GLY A 153 0.88 -4.00 -1.38
C GLY A 153 -0.17 -5.11 -1.38
N MET A 154 -0.07 -6.07 -0.46
CA MET A 154 -0.98 -7.22 -0.38
C MET A 154 -2.25 -6.86 0.38
N TYR A 155 -3.40 -7.08 -0.24
CA TYR A 155 -4.70 -6.78 0.35
C TYR A 155 -5.76 -7.80 -0.05
N ASP A 156 -6.83 -7.87 0.73
CA ASP A 156 -8.11 -8.48 0.39
C ASP A 156 -9.24 -7.62 0.98
N GLU A 157 -10.49 -8.04 0.77
CA GLU A 157 -11.67 -7.32 1.27
C GLU A 157 -11.65 -7.15 2.80
N THR A 158 -11.14 -8.16 3.53
CA THR A 158 -11.07 -8.11 5.00
C THR A 158 -10.15 -6.99 5.47
N LEU A 159 -8.95 -6.91 4.89
CA LEU A 159 -7.98 -5.86 5.22
C LEU A 159 -8.53 -4.47 4.89
N VAL A 160 -9.12 -4.32 3.70
CA VAL A 160 -9.69 -3.03 3.25
C VAL A 160 -10.82 -2.60 4.18
N ASP A 161 -11.74 -3.51 4.53
CA ASP A 161 -12.86 -3.21 5.40
C ASP A 161 -12.42 -2.88 6.84
N VAL A 162 -11.46 -3.61 7.39
CA VAL A 162 -10.95 -3.36 8.74
C VAL A 162 -10.24 -2.01 8.80
N SER A 163 -9.31 -1.74 7.89
CA SER A 163 -8.56 -0.48 7.89
C SER A 163 -9.47 0.74 7.71
N ASN A 164 -10.44 0.68 6.78
CA ASN A 164 -11.38 1.78 6.58
C ASN A 164 -12.30 2.00 7.81
N ARG A 165 -12.75 0.92 8.49
CA ARG A 165 -13.50 1.06 9.76
C ARG A 165 -12.68 1.70 10.88
N MET A 166 -11.38 1.52 10.88
CA MET A 166 -10.45 2.18 11.80
C MET A 166 -10.12 3.62 11.40
N GLY A 167 -10.67 4.13 10.29
CA GLY A 167 -10.37 5.46 9.76
C GLY A 167 -9.04 5.54 9.01
N LEU A 168 -8.43 4.40 8.68
CA LEU A 168 -7.16 4.28 7.97
C LEU A 168 -7.42 3.94 6.50
N LYS A 169 -7.22 4.90 5.60
CA LYS A 169 -7.35 4.70 4.16
C LYS A 169 -6.15 3.92 3.62
N PRO A 170 -6.36 2.74 2.99
CA PRO A 170 -5.28 2.04 2.31
C PRO A 170 -4.75 2.83 1.11
N VAL A 171 -3.44 3.02 1.07
CA VAL A 171 -2.72 3.74 0.00
C VAL A 171 -1.64 2.84 -0.57
N LEU A 172 -1.72 2.57 -1.86
CA LEU A 172 -0.67 1.91 -2.62
C LEU A 172 0.16 2.96 -3.38
N TRP A 173 0.57 2.68 -4.60
CA TRP A 173 1.38 3.58 -5.45
C TRP A 173 0.95 3.48 -6.90
N SER A 174 1.25 4.51 -7.67
CA SER A 174 1.03 4.50 -9.12
C SER A 174 1.84 3.36 -9.76
N TRP A 175 1.22 2.52 -10.58
CA TRP A 175 1.84 1.29 -11.11
C TRP A 175 3.17 1.54 -11.82
N HIS A 176 3.24 2.66 -12.52
CA HIS A 176 4.44 3.09 -13.25
C HIS A 176 5.49 3.71 -12.34
N GLN A 177 5.20 3.94 -11.04
CA GLN A 177 6.07 4.56 -10.04
C GLN A 177 6.56 3.59 -8.95
N ASP A 178 6.51 2.28 -9.19
CA ASP A 178 7.22 1.28 -8.38
C ASP A 178 8.70 1.30 -8.75
N THR A 179 9.52 1.91 -7.92
CA THR A 179 10.96 2.10 -8.18
C THR A 179 11.76 0.82 -8.05
N ARG A 180 11.28 -0.15 -7.27
CA ARG A 180 11.97 -1.39 -6.87
C ARG A 180 13.35 -1.14 -6.28
N ASP A 181 13.52 -0.01 -5.59
CA ASP A 181 14.78 0.39 -4.96
C ASP A 181 15.28 -0.65 -3.93
N TRP A 182 14.36 -1.36 -3.27
CA TRP A 182 14.65 -2.49 -2.40
C TRP A 182 15.46 -3.62 -3.07
N ASN A 183 15.35 -3.76 -4.40
CA ASN A 183 16.09 -4.74 -5.20
C ASN A 183 17.41 -4.18 -5.75
N ARG A 184 17.74 -2.93 -5.44
CA ARG A 184 18.97 -2.24 -5.83
C ARG A 184 19.27 -2.28 -7.34
N PRO A 185 18.34 -1.80 -8.19
CA PRO A 185 18.46 -1.88 -9.65
C PRO A 185 19.47 -0.88 -10.24
N GLY A 186 20.12 -0.08 -9.42
CA GLY A 186 21.02 1.01 -9.77
C GLY A 186 20.37 2.39 -9.70
N VAL A 187 21.13 3.37 -9.21
CA VAL A 187 20.70 4.76 -9.03
C VAL A 187 20.05 5.32 -10.31
N TRP A 188 20.69 5.10 -11.47
CA TRP A 188 20.16 5.57 -12.73
C TRP A 188 18.82 4.94 -13.10
N SER A 189 18.64 3.63 -12.83
CA SER A 189 17.38 2.91 -13.09
C SER A 189 16.23 3.48 -12.27
N ILE A 190 16.47 3.70 -10.95
CA ILE A 190 15.51 4.31 -10.05
C ILE A 190 15.14 5.71 -10.52
N SER A 191 16.14 6.58 -10.75
CA SER A 191 15.92 7.97 -11.12
C SER A 191 15.19 8.10 -12.45
N ASN A 192 15.64 7.37 -13.45
CA ASN A 192 15.06 7.43 -14.80
C ASN A 192 13.62 6.91 -14.83
N LYS A 193 13.30 5.89 -14.01
CA LYS A 193 11.93 5.38 -13.86
C LYS A 193 10.99 6.47 -13.36
N VAL A 194 11.36 7.17 -12.30
CA VAL A 194 10.52 8.22 -11.72
C VAL A 194 10.39 9.41 -12.66
N ILE A 195 11.53 9.94 -13.14
CA ILE A 195 11.56 11.19 -13.93
C ILE A 195 10.80 11.06 -15.27
N LYS A 196 10.95 9.92 -15.97
CA LYS A 196 10.31 9.73 -17.28
C LYS A 196 8.82 9.43 -17.21
N ASN A 197 8.35 8.92 -16.07
CA ASN A 197 6.97 8.50 -15.93
C ASN A 197 6.18 9.39 -14.95
N ALA A 198 6.72 10.56 -14.58
CA ALA A 198 6.07 11.45 -13.62
C ALA A 198 4.81 12.10 -14.20
N HIS A 199 3.67 11.89 -13.55
CA HIS A 199 2.41 12.54 -13.87
C HIS A 199 1.87 13.28 -12.63
N SER A 200 1.02 14.26 -12.85
CA SER A 200 0.31 14.95 -11.77
C SER A 200 -0.54 13.97 -10.98
N GLY A 201 -0.39 13.98 -9.67
CA GLY A 201 -1.13 13.10 -8.78
C GLY A 201 -0.51 11.73 -8.51
N ASP A 202 0.67 11.46 -9.05
CA ASP A 202 1.39 10.21 -8.78
C ASP A 202 1.76 10.06 -7.30
N ILE A 203 1.71 8.81 -6.84
CA ILE A 203 2.28 8.35 -5.58
C ILE A 203 3.45 7.43 -5.92
N VAL A 204 4.67 7.84 -5.58
CA VAL A 204 5.92 7.13 -5.89
C VAL A 204 6.33 6.28 -4.71
N LEU A 205 6.64 5.00 -4.97
CA LEU A 205 7.14 4.08 -3.95
C LEU A 205 8.66 4.07 -3.89
N PHE A 206 9.18 4.36 -2.69
CA PHE A 206 10.55 4.14 -2.26
C PHE A 206 10.55 3.43 -0.90
N HIS A 207 11.75 3.07 -0.42
CA HIS A 207 11.98 2.55 0.91
C HIS A 207 13.08 3.35 1.62
N ASP A 208 12.85 3.71 2.87
CA ASP A 208 13.87 4.31 3.76
C ASP A 208 14.54 3.28 4.68
N TYR A 209 14.33 2.01 4.36
CA TYR A 209 15.11 0.88 4.81
C TYR A 209 15.13 -0.21 3.74
N VAL A 210 16.33 -0.61 3.33
CA VAL A 210 16.53 -1.78 2.46
C VAL A 210 17.63 -2.67 3.04
N HIS A 211 17.54 -3.97 2.79
CA HIS A 211 18.61 -4.87 3.21
C HIS A 211 19.89 -4.64 2.38
N GLY A 212 20.96 -4.22 3.04
CA GLY A 212 22.23 -3.85 2.40
C GLY A 212 22.33 -2.35 2.11
N GLN A 213 23.15 -1.96 1.15
CA GLN A 213 23.36 -0.54 0.83
C GLN A 213 22.21 0.02 0.01
N SER A 214 21.53 1.03 0.52
CA SER A 214 20.48 1.77 -0.19
C SER A 214 21.05 2.59 -1.35
N GLN A 215 20.24 2.78 -2.38
CA GLN A 215 20.52 3.63 -3.54
C GLN A 215 19.52 4.80 -3.61
N THR A 216 18.56 4.82 -2.71
CA THR A 216 17.42 5.75 -2.71
C THR A 216 17.87 7.18 -2.52
N ARG A 217 18.78 7.42 -1.56
CA ARG A 217 19.34 8.75 -1.31
C ARG A 217 20.01 9.35 -2.55
N GLU A 218 20.89 8.60 -3.20
CA GLU A 218 21.59 9.04 -4.42
C GLU A 218 20.61 9.26 -5.58
N ALA A 219 19.59 8.43 -5.69
CA ALA A 219 18.54 8.59 -6.69
C ALA A 219 17.72 9.87 -6.45
N LEU A 220 17.38 10.18 -5.20
CA LEU A 220 16.65 11.41 -4.84
C LEU A 220 17.40 12.68 -5.22
N ARG A 221 18.75 12.71 -5.10
CA ARG A 221 19.58 13.85 -5.53
C ARG A 221 19.51 14.11 -7.05
N ILE A 222 19.09 13.13 -7.83
CA ILE A 222 18.84 13.26 -9.26
C ILE A 222 17.37 13.56 -9.54
N ILE A 223 16.46 12.89 -8.83
CA ILE A 223 15.01 12.97 -9.04
C ILE A 223 14.47 14.35 -8.66
N LEU A 224 14.81 14.85 -7.46
CA LEU A 224 14.21 16.06 -6.94
C LEU A 224 14.45 17.28 -7.85
N PRO A 225 15.70 17.64 -8.22
CA PRO A 225 15.92 18.79 -9.10
C PRO A 225 15.32 18.59 -10.50
N ALA A 226 15.29 17.36 -11.02
CA ALA A 226 14.69 17.09 -12.32
C ALA A 226 13.17 17.27 -12.33
N LEU A 227 12.48 16.85 -11.27
CA LEU A 227 11.04 17.04 -11.15
C LEU A 227 10.68 18.50 -10.85
N GLU A 228 11.46 19.22 -10.04
CA GLU A 228 11.29 20.67 -9.86
C GLU A 228 11.44 21.42 -11.19
N GLN A 229 12.44 21.07 -12.01
CA GLN A 229 12.62 21.65 -13.35
C GLN A 229 11.43 21.35 -14.28
N GLN A 230 10.75 20.21 -14.09
CA GLN A 230 9.51 19.88 -14.78
C GLN A 230 8.29 20.61 -14.20
N GLY A 231 8.45 21.39 -13.13
CA GLY A 231 7.42 22.16 -12.46
C GLY A 231 6.61 21.40 -11.41
N PHE A 232 7.06 20.23 -10.99
CA PHE A 232 6.40 19.49 -9.91
C PHE A 232 6.67 20.12 -8.53
N ARG A 233 5.65 20.15 -7.67
CA ARG A 233 5.78 20.36 -6.22
C ARG A 233 5.65 19.02 -5.51
N PHE A 234 6.43 18.85 -4.45
CA PHE A 234 6.41 17.65 -3.61
C PHE A 234 5.46 17.89 -2.44
N VAL A 235 4.47 17.02 -2.32
CA VAL A 235 3.42 17.11 -1.30
C VAL A 235 3.28 15.79 -0.55
N THR A 236 2.71 15.83 0.66
CA THR A 236 2.32 14.60 1.36
C THR A 236 1.12 13.95 0.68
N VAL A 237 0.88 12.67 0.96
CA VAL A 237 -0.28 11.95 0.42
C VAL A 237 -1.59 12.59 0.90
N SER A 238 -1.67 12.99 2.16
CA SER A 238 -2.86 13.67 2.69
C SER A 238 -3.09 15.02 2.02
N GLU A 239 -2.03 15.80 1.74
CA GLU A 239 -2.14 17.05 0.98
C GLU A 239 -2.61 16.79 -0.45
N LEU A 240 -2.04 15.78 -1.13
CA LEU A 240 -2.42 15.38 -2.48
C LEU A 240 -3.92 15.04 -2.57
N ILE A 241 -4.43 14.27 -1.62
CA ILE A 241 -5.86 13.91 -1.53
C ILE A 241 -6.71 15.17 -1.31
N GLY A 242 -6.29 16.08 -0.43
CA GLY A 242 -6.96 17.34 -0.15
C GLY A 242 -7.12 18.20 -1.39
N LEU A 243 -6.05 18.42 -2.15
CA LEU A 243 -6.05 19.20 -3.39
C LEU A 243 -7.06 18.67 -4.43
N SER A 244 -7.12 17.34 -4.61
CA SER A 244 -8.10 16.71 -5.52
C SER A 244 -9.55 16.92 -5.07
N ASN A 245 -9.81 16.85 -3.76
CA ASN A 245 -11.15 17.06 -3.23
C ASN A 245 -11.62 18.50 -3.43
N ASP A 246 -10.72 19.47 -3.26
CA ASP A 246 -11.02 20.89 -3.48
C ASP A 246 -11.33 21.16 -4.96
N GLU A 247 -10.55 20.61 -5.91
CA GLU A 247 -10.83 20.73 -7.35
C GLU A 247 -12.18 20.12 -7.73
N ARG A 248 -12.53 18.96 -7.18
CA ARG A 248 -13.84 18.32 -7.42
C ARG A 248 -14.99 19.18 -6.88
N ALA A 249 -14.81 19.77 -5.70
CA ALA A 249 -15.82 20.63 -5.09
C ALA A 249 -16.02 21.94 -5.90
N GLU A 250 -14.95 22.51 -6.48
CA GLU A 250 -15.02 23.67 -7.36
C GLU A 250 -15.72 23.35 -8.68
N ASN A 251 -15.34 22.25 -9.33
CA ASN A 251 -15.97 21.80 -10.59
C ASN A 251 -17.47 21.55 -10.42
N ASN A 252 -17.87 20.90 -9.32
CA ASN A 252 -19.29 20.65 -9.03
C ASN A 252 -20.07 21.95 -8.78
N ARG A 253 -19.47 22.99 -8.20
CA ARG A 253 -20.10 24.30 -8.04
C ARG A 253 -20.31 24.99 -9.39
N HIS A 254 -19.36 24.91 -10.31
CA HIS A 254 -19.48 25.47 -11.65
C HIS A 254 -20.52 24.77 -12.55
N LEU A 255 -20.83 23.51 -12.30
CA LEU A 255 -21.84 22.74 -13.03
C LEU A 255 -23.27 22.96 -12.49
N ALA A 256 -23.42 23.57 -11.32
CA ALA A 256 -24.70 23.82 -10.66
C ALA A 256 -25.32 25.19 -11.01
N TYR A 257 -24.67 25.98 -11.86
CA TYR A 257 -25.12 27.25 -12.41
C TYR A 257 -25.27 27.15 -13.93
#